data_09297901930576bdc04c6e40ee21b940
#
_entry.id   09297901930576bdc04c6e40ee21b940
#
_cell.length_a   1.000
_cell.length_b   1.000
_cell.length_c   1.000
_cell.angle_alpha   90.00
_cell.angle_beta   90.00
_cell.angle_gamma   90.00
#
_symmetry.space_group_name_H-M   'P 1'
#
loop_
_entity.id
_entity.type
_entity.pdbx_description
1 polymer ?
#
loop_
_entity_poly.entity_id
_entity_poly.type
_entity_poly.pdbx_seq_one_letter_code
_entity_poly.pdbx_strand_id
1 'polypeptide(L)'
;MLKQQVIRIREEAGRCLLCHEPKCSEACPHGVDAGRIVRALNFENRVGARRRLPAVHFCENCNAPCMQACRRGKLDVPVRLRDLFCNLYDLHVEVPENKVDLSIDFCGVHCENPFFLSSSVVGSNYDMVAKAFSMGWGGVAFKTISLLEIREASPRFSALSKEGRSFIGFKNIEQLSDHTYEENLDYLRRLKRDFPGKVIIASIMGRNETEWTRLAADMEAVGADMIECNFSCPQMAEEGLGAEIGENPELVARYTAAVRKGTRLPVLAKMTPNINRMEFPAKAAVAAGADGIAAINTIRSIMNIDLDSFLSEPRVNGQSIEGGYSGKAVKPIALRFINEMRKDSALAEVPVSGMGGIENWRDALEFLLMGCGNLQITTAVMQYGYRIIDDLKEGLSDYLALRGFTHVKEIVGQALTHIVSAEDLDRNSIQFPRFVRNDCVCCGRCYLSCYDGGYQAIRLDTEEKPVLDINKCEGCHLCILVCPVQAIEPGKRVQRGALHGNAELPK
;
A
#
# COMPACT_ATOMS: atom_id res chain seq x y z
N MET A 1 -23.70 -3.12 -18.73
CA MET A 1 -24.37 -3.56 -17.48
C MET A 1 -23.38 -3.98 -16.41
N LEU A 2 -22.46 -4.91 -16.68
CA LEU A 2 -21.50 -5.41 -15.67
C LEU A 2 -20.60 -4.33 -15.04
N LYS A 3 -20.05 -3.39 -15.83
CA LYS A 3 -19.21 -2.30 -15.33
C LYS A 3 -19.95 -1.35 -14.38
N GLN A 4 -21.18 -0.98 -14.71
CA GLN A 4 -21.99 -0.11 -13.85
C GLN A 4 -22.35 -0.78 -12.53
N GLN A 5 -22.60 -2.10 -12.51
CA GLN A 5 -22.82 -2.86 -11.27
C GLN A 5 -21.56 -2.86 -10.39
N VAL A 6 -20.38 -3.08 -10.97
CA VAL A 6 -19.11 -3.03 -10.24
C VAL A 6 -18.86 -1.65 -9.62
N ILE A 7 -19.14 -0.57 -10.37
CA ILE A 7 -19.01 0.81 -9.86
C ILE A 7 -19.99 1.04 -8.70
N ARG A 8 -21.25 0.64 -8.85
CA ARG A 8 -22.26 0.77 -7.78
C ARG A 8 -21.88 0.02 -6.53
N ILE A 9 -21.38 -1.22 -6.66
CA ILE A 9 -20.88 -2.02 -5.53
C ILE A 9 -19.74 -1.29 -4.82
N ARG A 10 -18.77 -0.80 -5.56
CA ARG A 10 -17.60 -0.10 -4.98
C ARG A 10 -17.98 1.19 -4.27
N GLU A 11 -18.80 2.04 -4.92
CA GLU A 11 -19.21 3.33 -4.34
C GLU A 11 -20.08 3.12 -3.10
N GLU A 12 -21.01 2.15 -3.12
CA GLU A 12 -21.85 1.88 -1.96
C GLU A 12 -21.08 1.21 -0.82
N ALA A 13 -20.18 0.26 -1.11
CA ALA A 13 -19.31 -0.32 -0.11
C ALA A 13 -18.38 0.72 0.53
N GLY A 14 -17.87 1.68 -0.26
CA GLY A 14 -17.00 2.77 0.21
C GLY A 14 -17.66 3.71 1.23
N ARG A 15 -19.00 3.68 1.37
CA ARG A 15 -19.73 4.44 2.39
C ARG A 15 -19.72 3.76 3.77
N CYS A 16 -19.30 2.50 3.85
CA CYS A 16 -19.29 1.75 5.10
C CYS A 16 -18.29 2.34 6.10
N LEU A 17 -18.71 2.43 7.37
CA LEU A 17 -17.87 2.91 8.47
C LEU A 17 -16.87 1.88 8.98
N LEU A 18 -16.87 0.66 8.45
CA LEU A 18 -16.01 -0.46 8.87
C LEU A 18 -16.05 -0.72 10.39
N CYS A 19 -17.23 -0.73 10.97
CA CYS A 19 -17.47 -0.86 12.41
C CYS A 19 -16.68 -2.03 13.03
N HIS A 20 -16.22 -1.85 14.28
CA HIS A 20 -15.57 -2.93 15.04
C HIS A 20 -16.56 -4.08 15.28
N GLU A 21 -17.73 -3.76 15.80
CA GLU A 21 -18.88 -4.66 15.97
C GLU A 21 -19.98 -4.22 15.02
N PRO A 22 -20.13 -4.89 13.87
CA PRO A 22 -21.07 -4.45 12.83
C PRO A 22 -22.50 -4.86 13.17
N LYS A 23 -23.30 -3.94 13.69
CA LYS A 23 -24.72 -4.19 14.04
C LYS A 23 -25.56 -4.67 12.86
N CYS A 24 -25.12 -4.39 11.63
CA CYS A 24 -25.73 -4.96 10.43
C CYS A 24 -25.58 -6.48 10.33
N SER A 25 -24.46 -7.05 10.81
CA SER A 25 -24.29 -8.51 10.86
C SER A 25 -25.16 -9.15 11.95
N GLU A 26 -25.22 -8.55 13.14
CA GLU A 26 -26.03 -9.03 14.25
C GLU A 26 -27.54 -9.01 13.91
N ALA A 27 -27.99 -8.01 13.16
CA ALA A 27 -29.39 -7.85 12.79
C ALA A 27 -29.84 -8.75 11.63
N CYS A 28 -28.95 -9.50 10.99
CA CYS A 28 -29.31 -10.35 9.87
C CYS A 28 -30.02 -11.63 10.35
N PRO A 29 -31.31 -11.86 9.99
CA PRO A 29 -32.06 -13.03 10.43
C PRO A 29 -31.55 -14.36 9.84
N HIS A 30 -30.73 -14.28 8.78
CA HIS A 30 -30.12 -15.43 8.11
C HIS A 30 -28.66 -15.65 8.51
N GLY A 31 -28.14 -14.94 9.54
CA GLY A 31 -26.77 -15.10 10.02
C GLY A 31 -25.69 -14.63 9.04
N VAL A 32 -26.04 -13.81 8.05
CA VAL A 32 -25.06 -13.29 7.08
C VAL A 32 -24.19 -12.23 7.76
N ASP A 33 -22.88 -12.39 7.75
CA ASP A 33 -21.95 -11.38 8.24
C ASP A 33 -21.81 -10.22 7.22
N ALA A 34 -22.82 -9.34 7.22
CA ALA A 34 -22.90 -8.20 6.33
C ALA A 34 -21.69 -7.26 6.46
N GLY A 35 -21.20 -7.05 7.68
CA GLY A 35 -20.05 -6.19 7.94
C GLY A 35 -18.76 -6.74 7.32
N ARG A 36 -18.54 -8.05 7.39
CA ARG A 36 -17.37 -8.71 6.82
C ARG A 36 -17.42 -8.70 5.29
N ILE A 37 -18.59 -8.93 4.69
CA ILE A 37 -18.77 -8.86 3.23
C ILE A 37 -18.45 -7.47 2.71
N VAL A 38 -19.02 -6.42 3.33
CA VAL A 38 -18.75 -5.04 2.90
C VAL A 38 -17.30 -4.65 3.13
N ARG A 39 -16.68 -5.11 4.22
CA ARG A 39 -15.24 -4.90 4.47
C ARG A 39 -14.39 -5.51 3.35
N ALA A 40 -14.66 -6.74 2.95
CA ALA A 40 -13.95 -7.38 1.84
C ALA A 40 -14.09 -6.57 0.53
N LEU A 41 -15.29 -6.04 0.24
CA LEU A 41 -15.52 -5.16 -0.92
C LEU A 41 -14.72 -3.86 -0.82
N ASN A 42 -14.59 -3.26 0.38
CA ASN A 42 -13.76 -2.07 0.58
C ASN A 42 -12.29 -2.32 0.29
N PHE A 43 -11.79 -3.51 0.64
CA PHE A 43 -10.42 -3.94 0.35
C PHE A 43 -10.28 -4.61 -1.03
N GLU A 44 -11.23 -4.36 -1.94
CA GLU A 44 -11.27 -4.87 -3.31
C GLU A 44 -11.26 -6.40 -3.42
N ASN A 45 -11.55 -7.11 -2.33
CA ASN A 45 -11.66 -8.56 -2.30
C ASN A 45 -13.08 -9.03 -2.63
N ARG A 46 -13.46 -8.97 -3.91
CA ARG A 46 -14.78 -9.41 -4.40
C ARG A 46 -14.97 -10.92 -4.26
N VAL A 47 -13.91 -11.68 -4.42
CA VAL A 47 -13.93 -13.15 -4.27
C VAL A 47 -14.26 -13.51 -2.82
N GLY A 48 -13.56 -12.92 -1.86
CA GLY A 48 -13.83 -13.12 -0.45
C GLY A 48 -15.22 -12.64 -0.03
N ALA A 49 -15.71 -11.54 -0.60
CA ALA A 49 -17.08 -11.08 -0.38
C ALA A 49 -18.10 -12.10 -0.91
N ARG A 50 -17.90 -12.63 -2.14
CA ARG A 50 -18.79 -13.64 -2.76
C ARG A 50 -18.79 -14.96 -1.99
N ARG A 51 -17.62 -15.41 -1.51
CA ARG A 51 -17.49 -16.63 -0.68
C ARG A 51 -18.31 -16.56 0.60
N ARG A 52 -18.53 -15.37 1.15
CA ARG A 52 -19.30 -15.14 2.39
C ARG A 52 -20.79 -14.96 2.17
N LEU A 53 -21.23 -14.80 0.94
CA LEU A 53 -22.65 -14.85 0.63
C LEU A 53 -23.16 -16.29 0.70
N PRO A 54 -24.32 -16.55 1.32
CA PRO A 54 -24.91 -17.87 1.33
C PRO A 54 -25.29 -18.33 -0.08
N ALA A 55 -25.40 -19.65 -0.28
CA ALA A 55 -25.79 -20.22 -1.57
C ALA A 55 -27.21 -19.75 -1.96
N VAL A 56 -28.11 -19.59 -0.98
CA VAL A 56 -29.48 -19.11 -1.18
C VAL A 56 -29.53 -17.59 -1.10
N HIS A 57 -30.14 -16.96 -2.10
CA HIS A 57 -30.26 -15.51 -2.17
C HIS A 57 -31.39 -14.97 -1.28
N PHE A 58 -31.20 -14.98 0.05
CA PHE A 58 -32.22 -14.50 1.00
C PHE A 58 -32.51 -13.00 0.90
N CYS A 59 -31.55 -12.19 0.41
CA CYS A 59 -31.65 -10.73 0.42
C CYS A 59 -32.74 -10.19 -0.50
N GLU A 60 -33.11 -10.91 -1.56
CA GLU A 60 -34.09 -10.48 -2.56
C GLU A 60 -35.46 -10.17 -1.95
N ASN A 61 -35.93 -11.04 -1.05
CA ASN A 61 -37.23 -10.92 -0.40
C ASN A 61 -37.16 -10.54 1.08
N CYS A 62 -36.01 -10.05 1.55
CA CYS A 62 -35.78 -9.69 2.94
C CYS A 62 -36.19 -8.24 3.23
N ASN A 63 -36.76 -7.99 4.41
CA ASN A 63 -37.09 -6.64 4.90
C ASN A 63 -35.86 -5.80 5.29
N ALA A 64 -34.63 -6.32 5.06
CA ALA A 64 -33.36 -5.67 5.26
C ALA A 64 -33.14 -5.05 6.66
N PRO A 65 -33.33 -5.80 7.77
CA PRO A 65 -33.08 -5.26 9.12
C PRO A 65 -31.62 -4.85 9.33
N CYS A 66 -30.69 -5.42 8.57
CA CYS A 66 -29.29 -5.01 8.52
C CYS A 66 -29.10 -3.54 8.11
N MET A 67 -29.96 -3.02 7.22
CA MET A 67 -29.92 -1.60 6.82
C MET A 67 -30.46 -0.71 7.95
N GLN A 68 -31.51 -1.12 8.64
CA GLN A 68 -32.07 -0.37 9.78
C GLN A 68 -31.04 -0.29 10.94
N ALA A 69 -30.26 -1.34 11.17
CA ALA A 69 -29.22 -1.40 12.18
C ALA A 69 -27.90 -0.73 11.75
N CYS A 70 -27.79 -0.26 10.51
CA CYS A 70 -26.56 0.31 9.97
C CYS A 70 -26.22 1.65 10.64
N ARG A 71 -25.06 1.74 11.33
CA ARG A 71 -24.61 2.96 12.02
C ARG A 71 -24.38 4.15 11.08
N ARG A 72 -24.14 3.92 9.80
CA ARG A 72 -24.02 4.99 8.79
C ARG A 72 -25.29 5.84 8.73
N GLY A 73 -26.45 5.24 8.96
CA GLY A 73 -27.74 5.96 9.02
C GLY A 73 -27.84 7.05 10.10
N LYS A 74 -26.87 7.11 11.05
CA LYS A 74 -26.76 8.23 12.00
C LYS A 74 -26.04 9.44 11.43
N LEU A 75 -25.34 9.30 10.30
CA LEU A 75 -24.61 10.38 9.64
C LEU A 75 -25.40 10.94 8.45
N ASP A 76 -25.88 10.03 7.58
CA ASP A 76 -26.64 10.37 6.37
C ASP A 76 -27.72 9.30 6.12
N VAL A 77 -27.50 8.39 5.19
CA VAL A 77 -28.40 7.26 4.91
C VAL A 77 -27.65 5.94 5.11
N PRO A 78 -28.31 4.88 5.57
CA PRO A 78 -27.70 3.56 5.72
C PRO A 78 -27.02 3.10 4.43
N VAL A 79 -25.99 2.27 4.55
CA VAL A 79 -25.45 1.53 3.40
C VAL A 79 -26.55 0.62 2.86
N ARG A 80 -26.80 0.66 1.56
CA ARG A 80 -27.85 -0.13 0.89
C ARG A 80 -27.40 -1.59 0.71
N LEU A 81 -27.29 -2.27 1.85
CA LEU A 81 -26.73 -3.63 1.93
C LEU A 81 -27.52 -4.63 1.09
N ARG A 82 -28.86 -4.55 1.06
CA ARG A 82 -29.68 -5.43 0.24
C ARG A 82 -29.33 -5.28 -1.24
N ASP A 83 -29.33 -4.05 -1.75
CA ASP A 83 -29.04 -3.78 -3.16
C ASP A 83 -27.60 -4.18 -3.51
N LEU A 84 -26.67 -3.92 -2.59
CA LEU A 84 -25.27 -4.30 -2.75
C LEU A 84 -25.11 -5.81 -2.87
N PHE A 85 -25.78 -6.59 -2.00
CA PHE A 85 -25.71 -8.05 -2.04
C PHE A 85 -26.43 -8.63 -3.24
N CYS A 86 -27.59 -8.10 -3.63
CA CYS A 86 -28.26 -8.49 -4.87
C CYS A 86 -27.33 -8.28 -6.08
N ASN A 87 -26.73 -7.09 -6.21
CA ASN A 87 -25.76 -6.84 -7.28
C ASN A 87 -24.54 -7.79 -7.22
N LEU A 88 -24.10 -8.20 -6.03
CA LEU A 88 -22.98 -9.15 -5.89
C LEU A 88 -23.39 -10.60 -6.27
N TYR A 89 -24.65 -11.00 -6.07
CA TYR A 89 -25.18 -12.26 -6.58
C TYR A 89 -25.25 -12.28 -8.12
N ASP A 90 -25.67 -11.15 -8.72
CA ASP A 90 -25.79 -11.01 -10.18
C ASP A 90 -24.42 -10.99 -10.89
N LEU A 91 -23.35 -10.67 -10.15
CA LEU A 91 -21.99 -10.73 -10.67
C LEU A 91 -21.48 -12.17 -10.68
N HIS A 92 -21.10 -12.63 -11.86
CA HIS A 92 -20.35 -13.88 -11.96
C HIS A 92 -18.94 -13.68 -11.38
N VAL A 93 -18.76 -14.06 -10.12
CA VAL A 93 -17.47 -14.05 -9.42
C VAL A 93 -17.03 -15.48 -9.23
N GLU A 94 -15.99 -15.88 -9.93
CA GLU A 94 -15.34 -17.18 -9.74
C GLU A 94 -14.67 -17.21 -8.38
N VAL A 95 -14.90 -18.29 -7.64
CA VAL A 95 -14.29 -18.54 -6.32
C VAL A 95 -13.37 -19.74 -6.45
N PRO A 96 -12.05 -19.56 -6.30
CA PRO A 96 -11.11 -20.68 -6.42
C PRO A 96 -11.29 -21.65 -5.25
N GLU A 97 -11.14 -22.93 -5.54
CA GLU A 97 -11.17 -24.01 -4.53
C GLU A 97 -9.81 -24.18 -3.85
N ASN A 98 -8.74 -24.00 -4.62
CA ASN A 98 -7.37 -24.19 -4.15
C ASN A 98 -6.86 -22.94 -3.41
N LYS A 99 -6.09 -23.17 -2.35
CA LYS A 99 -5.33 -22.12 -1.66
C LYS A 99 -3.92 -22.10 -2.22
N VAL A 100 -3.37 -20.88 -2.33
CA VAL A 100 -1.97 -20.65 -2.73
C VAL A 100 -1.10 -20.58 -1.47
N ASP A 101 0.08 -21.16 -1.55
CA ASP A 101 1.09 -21.02 -0.51
C ASP A 101 1.66 -19.59 -0.54
N LEU A 102 1.46 -18.85 0.54
CA LEU A 102 1.95 -17.49 0.72
C LEU A 102 3.28 -17.42 1.49
N SER A 103 3.87 -18.57 1.87
CA SER A 103 5.17 -18.58 2.55
C SER A 103 6.27 -18.01 1.67
N ILE A 104 7.28 -17.44 2.29
CA ILE A 104 8.46 -16.88 1.63
C ILE A 104 9.72 -17.23 2.42
N ASP A 105 10.85 -17.29 1.72
CA ASP A 105 12.17 -17.27 2.32
C ASP A 105 12.80 -15.91 2.03
N PHE A 106 12.99 -15.08 3.08
CA PHE A 106 13.51 -13.74 2.94
C PHE A 106 14.85 -13.61 3.67
N CYS A 107 15.93 -13.31 2.95
CA CYS A 107 17.30 -13.31 3.47
C CYS A 107 17.67 -14.60 4.23
N GLY A 108 17.17 -15.76 3.78
CA GLY A 108 17.41 -17.05 4.42
C GLY A 108 16.54 -17.36 5.65
N VAL A 109 15.60 -16.47 6.00
CA VAL A 109 14.64 -16.67 7.08
C VAL A 109 13.28 -17.06 6.51
N HIS A 110 12.72 -18.20 6.95
CA HIS A 110 11.40 -18.64 6.55
C HIS A 110 10.30 -17.83 7.23
N CYS A 111 9.32 -17.34 6.44
CA CYS A 111 8.17 -16.57 6.90
C CYS A 111 6.88 -17.20 6.38
N GLU A 112 5.87 -17.35 7.22
CA GLU A 112 4.59 -17.97 6.86
C GLU A 112 3.77 -17.21 5.80
N ASN A 113 4.04 -15.93 5.61
CA ASN A 113 3.48 -15.06 4.59
C ASN A 113 4.31 -13.78 4.47
N PRO A 114 4.17 -13.00 3.36
CA PRO A 114 5.02 -11.83 3.12
C PRO A 114 4.63 -10.58 3.92
N PHE A 115 3.55 -10.59 4.69
CA PHE A 115 2.98 -9.40 5.34
C PHE A 115 3.54 -9.17 6.73
N PHE A 116 4.29 -8.08 6.91
CA PHE A 116 4.90 -7.67 8.16
C PHE A 116 4.38 -6.29 8.60
N LEU A 117 4.36 -6.04 9.91
CA LEU A 117 4.24 -4.69 10.42
C LEU A 117 5.56 -3.95 10.17
N SER A 118 5.48 -2.70 9.72
CA SER A 118 6.67 -1.85 9.57
C SER A 118 7.12 -1.27 10.91
N SER A 119 8.40 -0.95 11.03
CA SER A 119 8.98 -0.30 12.20
C SER A 119 8.31 1.06 12.48
N SER A 120 7.36 1.06 13.39
CA SER A 120 6.51 2.21 13.74
C SER A 120 5.70 1.94 15.00
N VAL A 121 4.78 2.84 15.37
CA VAL A 121 3.86 2.66 16.51
C VAL A 121 3.06 1.38 16.49
N VAL A 122 2.73 0.83 15.32
CA VAL A 122 1.93 -0.41 15.24
C VAL A 122 2.66 -1.67 15.69
N GLY A 123 3.96 -1.58 15.98
CA GLY A 123 4.80 -2.66 16.46
C GLY A 123 5.78 -2.19 17.51
N SER A 124 5.34 -1.43 18.53
CA SER A 124 6.20 -0.76 19.50
C SER A 124 6.25 -1.45 20.88
N ASN A 125 5.38 -2.39 21.15
CA ASN A 125 5.37 -3.11 22.44
C ASN A 125 4.87 -4.55 22.29
N TYR A 126 4.98 -5.32 23.39
CA TYR A 126 4.59 -6.73 23.41
C TYR A 126 3.12 -6.95 23.04
N ASP A 127 2.18 -6.22 23.68
CA ASP A 127 0.74 -6.48 23.53
C ASP A 127 0.26 -6.20 22.09
N MET A 128 0.77 -5.14 21.48
CA MET A 128 0.46 -4.79 20.09
C MET A 128 0.93 -5.86 19.10
N VAL A 129 2.17 -6.30 19.24
CA VAL A 129 2.77 -7.29 18.34
C VAL A 129 2.16 -8.69 18.57
N ALA A 130 1.95 -9.10 19.83
CA ALA A 130 1.29 -10.35 20.17
C ALA A 130 -0.13 -10.44 19.57
N LYS A 131 -0.89 -9.34 19.65
CA LYS A 131 -2.20 -9.24 18.99
C LYS A 131 -2.10 -9.40 17.47
N ALA A 132 -1.15 -8.72 16.83
CA ALA A 132 -0.94 -8.83 15.39
C ALA A 132 -0.56 -10.26 14.98
N PHE A 133 0.36 -10.90 15.69
CA PHE A 133 0.78 -12.28 15.45
C PHE A 133 -0.39 -13.27 15.60
N SER A 134 -1.20 -13.09 16.64
CA SER A 134 -2.41 -13.90 16.84
C SER A 134 -3.45 -13.74 15.72
N MET A 135 -3.44 -12.61 15.02
CA MET A 135 -4.31 -12.35 13.86
C MET A 135 -3.73 -12.85 12.53
N GLY A 136 -2.48 -13.37 12.51
CA GLY A 136 -1.88 -14.00 11.33
C GLY A 136 -0.91 -13.13 10.52
N TRP A 137 -0.39 -12.03 11.09
CA TRP A 137 0.76 -11.33 10.53
C TRP A 137 1.99 -12.24 10.55
N GLY A 138 2.75 -12.28 9.46
CA GLY A 138 3.93 -13.15 9.32
C GLY A 138 5.11 -12.71 10.17
N GLY A 139 5.23 -11.41 10.41
CA GLY A 139 6.31 -10.84 11.21
C GLY A 139 6.10 -9.37 11.54
N VAL A 140 7.11 -8.81 12.18
CA VAL A 140 7.19 -7.39 12.53
C VAL A 140 8.62 -6.88 12.31
N ALA A 141 8.76 -5.69 11.71
CA ALA A 141 9.90 -4.83 11.99
C ALA A 141 9.52 -4.01 13.23
N PHE A 142 10.13 -4.34 14.38
CA PHE A 142 9.82 -3.70 15.65
C PHE A 142 10.21 -2.22 15.62
N LYS A 143 9.50 -1.36 16.38
CA LYS A 143 9.81 0.08 16.43
C LYS A 143 11.27 0.30 16.76
N THR A 144 11.94 1.19 16.04
CA THR A 144 13.39 1.39 16.11
C THR A 144 13.89 1.62 17.53
N ILE A 145 14.79 0.78 17.97
CA ILE A 145 15.42 0.77 19.29
C ILE A 145 16.76 1.53 19.24
N SER A 146 17.03 2.34 20.23
CA SER A 146 18.29 3.06 20.39
C SER A 146 18.69 3.11 21.87
N LEU A 147 19.89 3.63 22.14
CA LEU A 147 20.35 3.93 23.51
C LEU A 147 19.97 5.36 23.94
N LEU A 148 19.23 6.09 23.08
CA LEU A 148 18.73 7.44 23.37
C LEU A 148 17.45 7.37 24.18
N GLU A 149 17.29 8.27 25.13
CA GLU A 149 16.01 8.51 25.79
C GLU A 149 15.14 9.40 24.90
N ILE A 150 14.03 8.86 24.40
CA ILE A 150 13.14 9.56 23.49
C ILE A 150 11.91 10.05 24.25
N ARG A 151 11.54 11.32 23.98
CA ARG A 151 10.27 11.92 24.44
C ARG A 151 9.50 12.41 23.23
N GLU A 152 8.40 11.75 22.97
CA GLU A 152 7.56 12.06 21.80
C GLU A 152 6.73 13.32 22.02
N ALA A 153 6.58 14.10 20.94
CA ALA A 153 5.69 15.27 20.92
C ALA A 153 4.21 14.86 20.94
N SER A 154 3.33 15.76 21.39
CA SER A 154 1.88 15.53 21.43
C SER A 154 1.12 16.80 21.02
N PRO A 155 0.19 16.73 20.03
CA PRO A 155 -0.09 15.59 19.14
C PRO A 155 1.03 15.35 18.10
N ARG A 156 1.06 14.17 17.47
CA ARG A 156 2.13 13.81 16.53
C ARG A 156 1.67 13.29 15.18
N PHE A 157 0.35 13.23 14.94
CA PHE A 157 -0.22 12.75 13.69
C PHE A 157 -1.15 13.75 13.04
N SER A 158 -1.15 13.77 11.71
CA SER A 158 -2.16 14.45 10.91
C SER A 158 -2.42 13.70 9.61
N ALA A 159 -3.54 13.98 8.95
CA ALA A 159 -3.95 13.26 7.76
C ALA A 159 -4.43 14.21 6.65
N LEU A 160 -4.11 13.85 5.41
CA LEU A 160 -4.68 14.44 4.22
C LEU A 160 -5.85 13.60 3.75
N SER A 161 -7.06 14.13 3.85
CA SER A 161 -8.29 13.45 3.48
C SER A 161 -8.99 14.22 2.37
N LYS A 162 -9.73 13.50 1.55
CA LYS A 162 -10.78 14.08 0.72
C LYS A 162 -12.11 13.91 1.45
N GLU A 163 -12.95 14.93 1.45
CA GLU A 163 -14.23 14.97 2.17
C GLU A 163 -15.00 13.64 2.10
N GLY A 164 -15.41 13.14 3.27
CA GLY A 164 -16.19 11.92 3.41
C GLY A 164 -15.47 10.60 3.06
N ARG A 165 -14.15 10.61 2.81
CA ARG A 165 -13.36 9.42 2.48
C ARG A 165 -12.20 9.24 3.46
N SER A 166 -11.65 8.02 3.47
CA SER A 166 -10.42 7.69 4.16
C SER A 166 -9.28 8.63 3.75
N PHE A 167 -8.38 8.94 4.65
CA PHE A 167 -7.23 9.76 4.31
C PHE A 167 -6.31 9.05 3.30
N ILE A 168 -5.83 9.82 2.33
CA ILE A 168 -4.93 9.34 1.26
C ILE A 168 -3.46 9.53 1.62
N GLY A 169 -3.18 10.41 2.57
CA GLY A 169 -1.86 10.69 3.09
C GLY A 169 -1.89 10.86 4.60
N PHE A 170 -0.77 10.60 5.23
CA PHE A 170 -0.61 10.62 6.67
C PHE A 170 0.76 11.19 7.02
N LYS A 171 0.80 12.17 7.90
CA LYS A 171 2.04 12.74 8.43
C LYS A 171 2.24 12.35 9.87
N ASN A 172 3.45 11.97 10.21
CA ASN A 172 3.89 11.77 11.59
C ASN A 172 5.14 12.58 11.88
N ILE A 173 5.33 12.94 13.15
CA ILE A 173 6.53 13.56 13.68
C ILE A 173 7.16 12.71 14.79
N GLU A 174 6.93 11.40 14.73
CA GLU A 174 7.51 10.44 15.65
C GLU A 174 9.01 10.22 15.40
N GLN A 175 9.72 9.94 16.46
CA GLN A 175 11.12 9.60 16.44
C GLN A 175 11.31 8.07 16.55
N LEU A 176 11.94 7.61 17.62
CA LEU A 176 12.27 6.20 17.86
C LEU A 176 11.35 5.60 18.94
N SER A 177 11.70 4.44 19.49
CA SER A 177 10.97 3.89 20.63
C SER A 177 11.09 4.80 21.84
N ASP A 178 9.96 5.13 22.47
CA ASP A 178 9.84 5.88 23.71
C ASP A 178 9.80 4.99 24.97
N HIS A 179 9.95 3.67 24.79
CA HIS A 179 10.21 2.71 25.85
C HIS A 179 11.69 2.68 26.20
N THR A 180 12.00 2.32 27.45
CA THR A 180 13.41 2.13 27.87
C THR A 180 14.06 1.01 27.06
N TYR A 181 15.39 1.03 27.03
CA TYR A 181 16.16 0.00 26.34
C TYR A 181 15.84 -1.40 26.87
N GLU A 182 15.80 -1.56 28.19
CA GLU A 182 15.51 -2.81 28.89
C GLU A 182 14.09 -3.32 28.61
N GLU A 183 13.09 -2.45 28.59
CA GLU A 183 11.71 -2.81 28.21
C GLU A 183 11.65 -3.34 26.77
N ASN A 184 12.31 -2.68 25.83
CA ASN A 184 12.37 -3.15 24.45
C ASN A 184 13.01 -4.55 24.35
N LEU A 185 14.10 -4.81 25.07
CA LEU A 185 14.74 -6.13 25.12
C LEU A 185 13.81 -7.19 25.73
N ASP A 186 13.07 -6.85 26.79
CA ASP A 186 12.08 -7.74 27.40
C ASP A 186 10.93 -8.06 26.43
N TYR A 187 10.40 -7.07 25.74
CA TYR A 187 9.34 -7.29 24.74
C TYR A 187 9.78 -8.27 23.64
N LEU A 188 10.98 -8.11 23.09
CA LEU A 188 11.49 -9.00 22.04
C LEU A 188 11.68 -10.43 22.56
N ARG A 189 12.27 -10.63 23.75
CA ARG A 189 12.43 -11.97 24.35
C ARG A 189 11.08 -12.65 24.56
N ARG A 190 10.11 -11.94 25.11
CA ARG A 190 8.76 -12.47 25.34
C ARG A 190 8.05 -12.81 24.03
N LEU A 191 8.12 -11.92 23.04
CA LEU A 191 7.54 -12.18 21.73
C LEU A 191 8.14 -13.43 21.09
N LYS A 192 9.47 -13.58 21.11
CA LYS A 192 10.11 -14.75 20.50
C LYS A 192 9.80 -16.05 21.26
N ARG A 193 9.70 -15.99 22.59
CA ARG A 193 9.28 -17.14 23.42
C ARG A 193 7.85 -17.57 23.12
N ASP A 194 6.92 -16.61 23.05
CA ASP A 194 5.48 -16.87 22.95
C ASP A 194 5.00 -17.11 21.49
N PHE A 195 5.77 -16.65 20.52
CA PHE A 195 5.51 -16.78 19.08
C PHE A 195 6.76 -17.23 18.30
N PRO A 196 7.31 -18.42 18.59
CA PRO A 196 8.61 -18.85 18.03
C PRO A 196 8.61 -18.99 16.50
N GLY A 197 7.45 -19.23 15.88
CA GLY A 197 7.30 -19.33 14.41
C GLY A 197 7.12 -17.99 13.70
N LYS A 198 7.05 -16.87 14.44
CA LYS A 198 6.91 -15.52 13.86
C LYS A 198 8.27 -14.86 13.73
N VAL A 199 8.41 -14.01 12.70
CA VAL A 199 9.66 -13.35 12.40
C VAL A 199 9.72 -11.97 13.05
N ILE A 200 10.78 -11.69 13.76
CA ILE A 200 11.07 -10.40 14.39
C ILE A 200 12.30 -9.79 13.72
N ILE A 201 12.09 -8.69 13.01
CA ILE A 201 13.14 -7.81 12.50
C ILE A 201 13.36 -6.74 13.57
N ALA A 202 14.51 -6.74 14.23
CA ALA A 202 14.84 -5.68 15.19
C ALA A 202 15.37 -4.45 14.44
N SER A 203 14.57 -3.37 14.39
CA SER A 203 14.99 -2.10 13.82
C SER A 203 15.82 -1.34 14.86
N ILE A 204 17.02 -0.89 14.49
CA ILE A 204 17.98 -0.25 15.39
C ILE A 204 18.53 1.05 14.82
N MET A 205 18.95 1.96 15.70
CA MET A 205 19.69 3.19 15.38
C MET A 205 20.70 3.52 16.47
N GLY A 206 21.98 3.64 16.11
CA GLY A 206 23.08 4.07 16.98
C GLY A 206 23.68 5.39 16.51
N ARG A 207 24.35 6.11 17.41
CA ARG A 207 25.04 7.38 17.12
C ARG A 207 26.43 7.18 16.52
N ASN A 208 27.05 6.05 16.82
CA ASN A 208 28.43 5.73 16.42
C ASN A 208 28.60 4.22 16.23
N GLU A 209 29.73 3.80 15.66
CA GLU A 209 29.99 2.38 15.36
C GLU A 209 29.88 1.47 16.56
N THR A 210 30.31 1.93 17.74
CA THR A 210 30.26 1.14 18.98
C THR A 210 28.81 0.86 19.38
N GLU A 211 27.95 1.87 19.32
CA GLU A 211 26.50 1.70 19.59
C GLU A 211 25.82 0.79 18.56
N TRP A 212 26.10 0.97 17.26
CA TRP A 212 25.55 0.11 16.23
C TRP A 212 25.96 -1.36 16.42
N THR A 213 27.25 -1.62 16.73
CA THR A 213 27.73 -2.97 16.99
C THR A 213 27.07 -3.58 18.22
N ARG A 214 26.98 -2.82 19.33
CA ARG A 214 26.34 -3.25 20.57
C ARG A 214 24.86 -3.57 20.35
N LEU A 215 24.09 -2.65 19.74
CA LEU A 215 22.68 -2.85 19.47
C LEU A 215 22.45 -4.13 18.66
N ALA A 216 23.24 -4.37 17.63
CA ALA A 216 23.12 -5.58 16.80
C ALA A 216 23.36 -6.86 17.63
N ALA A 217 24.39 -6.88 18.47
CA ALA A 217 24.68 -8.02 19.32
C ALA A 217 23.59 -8.28 20.37
N ASP A 218 23.06 -7.23 20.98
CA ASP A 218 22.01 -7.34 22.00
C ASP A 218 20.69 -7.81 21.37
N MET A 219 20.37 -7.39 20.13
CA MET A 219 19.17 -7.88 19.41
C MET A 219 19.29 -9.36 19.04
N GLU A 220 20.45 -9.83 18.59
CA GLU A 220 20.71 -11.27 18.38
C GLU A 220 20.56 -12.07 19.68
N ALA A 221 21.11 -11.57 20.78
CA ALA A 221 21.04 -12.22 22.08
C ALA A 221 19.62 -12.34 22.65
N VAL A 222 18.69 -11.45 22.30
CA VAL A 222 17.28 -11.54 22.71
C VAL A 222 16.43 -12.36 21.76
N GLY A 223 17.00 -12.90 20.66
CA GLY A 223 16.35 -13.82 19.76
C GLY A 223 15.65 -13.16 18.56
N ALA A 224 16.04 -11.96 18.15
CA ALA A 224 15.60 -11.41 16.86
C ALA A 224 16.04 -12.33 15.71
N ASP A 225 15.29 -12.31 14.61
CA ASP A 225 15.59 -13.14 13.43
C ASP A 225 16.39 -12.36 12.38
N MET A 226 16.25 -11.04 12.34
CA MET A 226 16.96 -10.12 11.44
C MET A 226 17.21 -8.77 12.13
N ILE A 227 18.14 -8.00 11.59
CA ILE A 227 18.39 -6.60 11.98
C ILE A 227 17.97 -5.67 10.85
N GLU A 228 17.26 -4.58 11.16
CA GLU A 228 16.99 -3.48 10.23
C GLU A 228 17.77 -2.23 10.67
N CYS A 229 18.74 -1.78 9.89
CA CYS A 229 19.47 -0.54 10.12
C CYS A 229 18.60 0.65 9.69
N ASN A 230 18.09 1.44 10.62
CA ASN A 230 17.29 2.61 10.31
C ASN A 230 18.17 3.83 10.00
N PHE A 231 18.59 3.98 8.74
CA PHE A 231 19.37 5.12 8.24
C PHE A 231 18.50 6.30 7.80
N SER A 232 17.21 6.32 8.12
CA SER A 232 16.27 7.12 7.35
C SER A 232 15.24 7.90 8.18
N CYS A 233 15.39 7.96 9.51
CA CYS A 233 14.46 8.73 10.35
C CYS A 233 14.59 10.24 10.01
N PRO A 234 13.52 10.90 9.51
CA PRO A 234 13.63 12.28 9.03
C PRO A 234 13.59 13.33 10.15
N GLN A 235 13.36 12.95 11.40
CA GLN A 235 13.03 13.86 12.50
C GLN A 235 13.96 13.75 13.71
N MET A 236 15.19 13.27 13.50
CA MET A 236 16.16 13.26 14.59
C MET A 236 16.59 14.69 14.92
N ALA A 237 16.53 15.03 16.22
CA ALA A 237 16.92 16.34 16.72
C ALA A 237 18.45 16.54 16.78
N GLU A 238 19.22 15.45 16.76
CA GLU A 238 20.70 15.48 16.76
C GLU A 238 21.22 15.46 15.32
N GLU A 239 22.17 16.35 15.01
CA GLU A 239 22.90 16.36 13.74
C GLU A 239 23.68 15.06 13.53
N GLY A 240 23.76 14.61 12.29
CA GLY A 240 24.49 13.38 11.93
C GLY A 240 23.73 12.09 12.21
N LEU A 241 22.40 12.13 12.43
CA LEU A 241 21.55 10.97 12.64
C LEU A 241 20.42 10.88 11.60
N GLY A 242 19.86 9.70 11.46
CA GLY A 242 18.66 9.46 10.64
C GLY A 242 18.90 9.72 9.14
N ALA A 243 18.11 10.61 8.53
CA ALA A 243 18.11 10.85 7.09
C ALA A 243 19.48 11.32 6.54
N GLU A 244 20.25 12.07 7.32
CA GLU A 244 21.59 12.52 6.91
C GLU A 244 22.54 11.34 6.69
N ILE A 245 22.44 10.27 7.50
CA ILE A 245 23.17 9.03 7.26
C ILE A 245 22.71 8.40 5.94
N GLY A 246 21.39 8.27 5.74
CA GLY A 246 20.81 7.58 4.60
C GLY A 246 21.07 8.24 3.25
N GLU A 247 21.39 9.53 3.25
CA GLU A 247 21.76 10.31 2.06
C GLU A 247 23.26 10.16 1.71
N ASN A 248 24.10 9.70 2.66
CA ASN A 248 25.54 9.56 2.51
C ASN A 248 25.99 8.10 2.39
N PRO A 249 26.42 7.63 1.18
CA PRO A 249 26.85 6.25 0.99
C PRO A 249 28.00 5.79 1.89
N GLU A 250 28.92 6.69 2.24
CA GLU A 250 30.06 6.36 3.10
C GLU A 250 29.61 6.09 4.54
N LEU A 251 28.69 6.90 5.08
CA LEU A 251 28.13 6.69 6.40
C LEU A 251 27.28 5.42 6.45
N VAL A 252 26.46 5.18 5.41
CA VAL A 252 25.69 3.94 5.27
C VAL A 252 26.60 2.72 5.28
N ALA A 253 27.67 2.70 4.49
CA ALA A 253 28.64 1.61 4.48
C ALA A 253 29.31 1.42 5.84
N ARG A 254 29.76 2.49 6.45
CA ARG A 254 30.45 2.50 7.75
C ARG A 254 29.60 1.89 8.85
N TYR A 255 28.34 2.31 8.97
CA TYR A 255 27.45 1.80 10.02
C TYR A 255 26.92 0.41 9.71
N THR A 256 26.69 0.06 8.45
CA THR A 256 26.37 -1.33 8.05
C THR A 256 27.51 -2.28 8.44
N ALA A 257 28.76 -1.91 8.18
CA ALA A 257 29.91 -2.70 8.59
C ALA A 257 30.05 -2.82 10.12
N ALA A 258 29.66 -1.78 10.87
CA ALA A 258 29.62 -1.82 12.32
C ALA A 258 28.55 -2.80 12.85
N VAL A 259 27.35 -2.79 12.26
CA VAL A 259 26.29 -3.76 12.57
C VAL A 259 26.75 -5.18 12.27
N ARG A 260 27.36 -5.42 11.11
CA ARG A 260 27.87 -6.74 10.70
C ARG A 260 28.91 -7.31 11.69
N LYS A 261 29.69 -6.47 12.36
CA LYS A 261 30.61 -6.91 13.42
C LYS A 261 29.88 -7.42 14.67
N GLY A 262 28.68 -6.91 14.93
CA GLY A 262 27.91 -7.25 16.13
C GLY A 262 27.00 -8.46 15.97
N THR A 263 26.69 -8.92 14.75
CA THR A 263 25.69 -9.97 14.54
C THR A 263 26.01 -10.87 13.36
N ARG A 264 25.50 -12.11 13.42
CA ARG A 264 25.46 -13.07 12.30
C ARG A 264 24.10 -13.11 11.61
N LEU A 265 23.07 -12.46 12.18
CA LEU A 265 21.74 -12.39 11.62
C LEU A 265 21.75 -11.65 10.27
N PRO A 266 20.77 -11.91 9.39
CA PRO A 266 20.59 -11.08 8.20
C PRO A 266 20.39 -9.62 8.55
N VAL A 267 21.05 -8.73 7.79
CA VAL A 267 21.02 -7.28 7.98
C VAL A 267 20.32 -6.60 6.82
N LEU A 268 19.29 -5.84 7.11
CA LEU A 268 18.56 -5.00 6.17
C LEU A 268 18.98 -3.54 6.31
N ALA A 269 19.26 -2.87 5.21
CA ALA A 269 19.46 -1.42 5.18
C ALA A 269 18.15 -0.73 4.81
N LYS A 270 17.58 0.06 5.74
CA LYS A 270 16.36 0.81 5.47
C LYS A 270 16.67 2.19 4.92
N MET A 271 16.19 2.42 3.69
CA MET A 271 16.57 3.56 2.87
C MET A 271 15.60 4.73 2.99
N THR A 272 16.14 5.95 2.93
CA THR A 272 15.38 7.19 2.85
C THR A 272 14.92 7.47 1.43
N PRO A 273 13.66 7.89 1.20
CA PRO A 273 13.20 8.39 -0.10
C PRO A 273 13.53 9.88 -0.34
N ASN A 274 14.14 10.55 0.65
CA ASN A 274 14.49 11.98 0.56
C ASN A 274 15.81 12.19 -0.19
N ILE A 275 16.00 11.45 -1.26
CA ILE A 275 17.20 11.40 -2.11
C ILE A 275 16.80 11.17 -3.56
N ASN A 276 17.58 11.65 -4.50
CA ASN A 276 17.32 11.43 -5.92
C ASN A 276 17.70 10.01 -6.40
N ARG A 277 18.79 9.47 -5.90
CA ARG A 277 19.46 8.24 -6.37
C ARG A 277 19.69 7.28 -5.19
N MET A 278 18.64 6.54 -4.81
CA MET A 278 18.68 5.59 -3.68
C MET A 278 19.64 4.42 -3.92
N GLU A 279 19.91 4.06 -5.17
CA GLU A 279 20.78 2.95 -5.51
C GLU A 279 22.23 3.17 -5.06
N PHE A 280 22.71 4.40 -4.89
CA PHE A 280 24.07 4.65 -4.41
C PHE A 280 24.26 4.23 -2.96
N PRO A 281 23.51 4.75 -1.97
CA PRO A 281 23.65 4.27 -0.60
C PRO A 281 23.20 2.80 -0.44
N ALA A 282 22.27 2.30 -1.25
CA ALA A 282 21.89 0.88 -1.23
C ALA A 282 23.06 -0.03 -1.62
N LYS A 283 23.79 0.28 -2.70
CA LYS A 283 25.02 -0.45 -3.08
C LYS A 283 26.08 -0.39 -2.00
N ALA A 284 26.26 0.77 -1.39
CA ALA A 284 27.23 0.95 -0.31
C ALA A 284 26.88 0.07 0.90
N ALA A 285 25.60 -0.05 1.25
CA ALA A 285 25.13 -0.95 2.30
C ALA A 285 25.41 -2.42 1.98
N VAL A 286 25.08 -2.87 0.77
CA VAL A 286 25.31 -4.26 0.33
C VAL A 286 26.79 -4.59 0.30
N ALA A 287 27.63 -3.71 -0.22
CA ALA A 287 29.08 -3.88 -0.24
C ALA A 287 29.67 -3.94 1.19
N ALA A 288 29.02 -3.32 2.17
CA ALA A 288 29.43 -3.33 3.56
C ALA A 288 28.82 -4.49 4.39
N GLY A 289 28.04 -5.38 3.76
CA GLY A 289 27.55 -6.61 4.38
C GLY A 289 26.04 -6.61 4.72
N ALA A 290 25.22 -5.73 4.12
CA ALA A 290 23.78 -5.88 4.17
C ALA A 290 23.33 -7.05 3.28
N ASP A 291 22.42 -7.89 3.79
CA ASP A 291 21.86 -9.04 3.09
C ASP A 291 20.59 -8.66 2.29
N GLY A 292 20.00 -7.51 2.60
CA GLY A 292 18.80 -7.01 1.92
C GLY A 292 18.57 -5.52 2.14
N ILE A 293 17.61 -4.98 1.41
CA ILE A 293 17.22 -3.57 1.46
C ILE A 293 15.75 -3.48 1.92
N ALA A 294 15.44 -2.52 2.81
CA ALA A 294 14.07 -2.13 3.15
C ALA A 294 13.77 -0.74 2.55
N ALA A 295 12.73 -0.60 1.74
CA ALA A 295 12.39 0.64 1.04
C ALA A 295 10.87 0.77 0.84
N ILE A 296 10.33 1.94 1.11
CA ILE A 296 10.94 3.22 1.49
C ILE A 296 10.50 3.66 2.90
N ASN A 297 11.32 4.49 3.59
CA ASN A 297 10.84 5.23 4.75
C ASN A 297 9.94 6.41 4.29
N THR A 298 9.52 7.27 5.19
CA THR A 298 8.60 8.39 4.94
C THR A 298 9.26 9.54 4.18
N ILE A 299 8.47 10.28 3.42
CA ILE A 299 8.90 11.45 2.64
C ILE A 299 8.75 12.70 3.52
N ARG A 300 9.75 13.58 3.57
CA ARG A 300 9.64 14.88 4.25
C ARG A 300 8.49 15.69 3.68
N SER A 301 7.67 16.26 4.54
CA SER A 301 6.49 17.03 4.14
C SER A 301 6.05 18.04 5.18
N ILE A 302 5.26 19.01 4.71
CA ILE A 302 4.40 19.87 5.52
C ILE A 302 2.97 19.50 5.18
N MET A 303 2.15 19.22 6.21
CA MET A 303 0.77 18.82 6.05
C MET A 303 -0.14 19.99 6.42
N ASN A 304 -1.12 20.28 5.60
CA ASN A 304 -2.19 21.24 5.81
C ASN A 304 -1.73 22.56 6.49
N ILE A 305 -2.10 23.69 5.94
CA ILE A 305 -1.99 24.99 6.61
C ILE A 305 -3.41 25.40 6.97
N ASP A 306 -3.68 25.51 8.26
CA ASP A 306 -4.94 26.02 8.78
C ASP A 306 -5.06 27.52 8.46
N LEU A 307 -6.13 27.92 7.78
CA LEU A 307 -6.25 29.27 7.23
C LEU A 307 -6.58 30.33 8.27
N ASP A 308 -7.04 29.93 9.45
CA ASP A 308 -7.36 30.87 10.53
C ASP A 308 -6.16 31.13 11.44
N SER A 309 -5.39 30.08 11.73
CA SER A 309 -4.23 30.16 12.62
C SER A 309 -2.89 30.26 11.90
N PHE A 310 -2.85 30.00 10.58
CA PHE A 310 -1.64 29.95 9.73
C PHE A 310 -0.61 28.90 10.16
N LEU A 311 -1.07 27.86 10.86
CA LEU A 311 -0.20 26.80 11.38
C LEU A 311 -0.35 25.51 10.57
N SER A 312 0.76 24.81 10.34
CA SER A 312 0.74 23.46 9.81
C SER A 312 0.38 22.44 10.88
N GLU A 313 -0.04 21.25 10.48
CA GLU A 313 -0.40 20.12 11.37
C GLU A 313 0.68 19.02 11.36
N PRO A 314 0.83 18.26 12.48
CA PRO A 314 0.23 18.47 13.80
C PRO A 314 0.82 19.71 14.51
N ARG A 315 0.08 20.26 15.47
CA ARG A 315 0.47 21.47 16.23
C ARG A 315 0.84 21.11 17.65
N VAL A 316 2.01 21.54 18.08
CA VAL A 316 2.48 21.39 19.46
C VAL A 316 2.79 22.78 20.00
N ASN A 317 2.03 23.25 20.99
CA ASN A 317 2.18 24.58 21.59
C ASN A 317 2.27 25.73 20.56
N GLY A 318 1.40 25.71 19.55
CA GLY A 318 1.37 26.74 18.51
C GLY A 318 2.48 26.67 17.47
N GLN A 319 3.25 25.60 17.43
CA GLN A 319 4.33 25.37 16.47
C GLN A 319 4.13 24.03 15.73
N SER A 320 4.74 23.89 14.58
CA SER A 320 4.79 22.64 13.81
C SER A 320 6.16 22.49 13.16
N ILE A 321 6.48 21.26 12.76
CA ILE A 321 7.73 20.93 12.07
C ILE A 321 7.44 20.19 10.78
N GLU A 322 8.43 20.06 9.90
CA GLU A 322 8.40 19.05 8.85
C GLU A 322 8.21 17.67 9.45
N GLY A 323 7.58 16.76 8.72
CA GLY A 323 7.32 15.41 9.20
C GLY A 323 7.35 14.37 8.08
N GLY A 324 7.32 13.11 8.49
CA GLY A 324 7.31 11.98 7.57
C GLY A 324 5.94 11.76 6.95
N TYR A 325 5.81 11.87 5.63
CA TYR A 325 4.59 11.61 4.87
C TYR A 325 4.53 10.15 4.40
N SER A 326 3.39 9.51 4.60
CA SER A 326 3.11 8.12 4.26
C SER A 326 1.66 7.95 3.78
N GLY A 327 1.18 6.72 3.67
CA GLY A 327 -0.16 6.39 3.18
C GLY A 327 -0.19 6.16 1.68
N LYS A 328 -1.38 5.99 1.11
CA LYS A 328 -1.59 5.54 -0.28
C LYS A 328 -0.91 6.43 -1.32
N ALA A 329 -0.83 7.72 -1.08
CA ALA A 329 -0.26 8.68 -2.00
C ALA A 329 1.24 8.47 -2.29
N VAL A 330 1.98 7.79 -1.40
CA VAL A 330 3.42 7.54 -1.61
C VAL A 330 3.73 6.29 -2.42
N LYS A 331 2.74 5.41 -2.68
CA LYS A 331 2.96 4.13 -3.40
C LYS A 331 3.69 4.29 -4.74
N PRO A 332 3.32 5.22 -5.64
CA PRO A 332 4.02 5.38 -6.92
C PRO A 332 5.49 5.74 -6.76
N ILE A 333 5.82 6.51 -5.72
CA ILE A 333 7.20 6.91 -5.42
C ILE A 333 8.00 5.70 -4.89
N ALA A 334 7.39 4.90 -4.01
CA ALA A 334 8.00 3.68 -3.51
C ALA A 334 8.31 2.70 -4.65
N LEU A 335 7.34 2.43 -5.52
CA LEU A 335 7.52 1.54 -6.68
C LEU A 335 8.62 2.05 -7.65
N ARG A 336 8.75 3.37 -7.82
CA ARG A 336 9.84 3.95 -8.62
C ARG A 336 11.21 3.59 -8.03
N PHE A 337 11.45 3.80 -6.74
CA PHE A 337 12.73 3.48 -6.11
C PHE A 337 13.06 2.00 -6.17
N ILE A 338 12.05 1.13 -5.97
CA ILE A 338 12.22 -0.32 -6.12
C ILE A 338 12.63 -0.67 -7.55
N ASN A 339 11.96 -0.11 -8.56
CA ASN A 339 12.31 -0.32 -9.96
C ASN A 339 13.75 0.12 -10.28
N GLU A 340 14.19 1.27 -9.78
CA GLU A 340 15.56 1.76 -10.00
C GLU A 340 16.60 0.83 -9.38
N MET A 341 16.38 0.35 -8.15
CA MET A 341 17.26 -0.64 -7.54
C MET A 341 17.28 -1.97 -8.32
N ARG A 342 16.11 -2.46 -8.77
CA ARG A 342 16.04 -3.71 -9.56
C ARG A 342 16.70 -3.63 -10.94
N LYS A 343 16.83 -2.43 -11.50
CA LYS A 343 17.57 -2.20 -12.77
C LYS A 343 19.06 -2.06 -12.59
N ASP A 344 19.55 -1.78 -11.37
CA ASP A 344 20.98 -1.75 -11.09
C ASP A 344 21.52 -3.18 -10.95
N SER A 345 22.52 -3.54 -11.76
CA SER A 345 23.07 -4.90 -11.81
C SER A 345 23.66 -5.38 -10.48
N ALA A 346 24.12 -4.47 -9.62
CA ALA A 346 24.63 -4.82 -8.28
C ALA A 346 23.52 -5.05 -7.25
N LEU A 347 22.28 -4.63 -7.55
CA LEU A 347 21.13 -4.73 -6.64
C LEU A 347 20.02 -5.65 -7.17
N ALA A 348 20.10 -6.08 -8.43
CA ALA A 348 19.04 -6.83 -9.11
C ALA A 348 18.62 -8.09 -8.34
N GLU A 349 19.54 -8.80 -7.71
CA GLU A 349 19.29 -10.05 -6.97
C GLU A 349 19.19 -9.82 -5.44
N VAL A 350 19.43 -8.59 -4.95
CA VAL A 350 19.39 -8.29 -3.52
C VAL A 350 17.94 -8.34 -3.01
N PRO A 351 17.63 -9.09 -1.95
CA PRO A 351 16.28 -9.14 -1.39
C PRO A 351 15.77 -7.76 -0.99
N VAL A 352 14.52 -7.43 -1.35
CA VAL A 352 13.89 -6.14 -1.00
C VAL A 352 12.63 -6.37 -0.16
N SER A 353 12.58 -5.73 1.00
CA SER A 353 11.38 -5.56 1.80
C SER A 353 10.71 -4.25 1.38
N GLY A 354 9.58 -4.34 0.69
CA GLY A 354 8.87 -3.20 0.12
C GLY A 354 7.87 -2.58 1.08
N MET A 355 7.84 -1.24 1.13
CA MET A 355 6.89 -0.50 1.95
C MET A 355 6.56 0.87 1.35
N GLY A 356 5.37 1.40 1.71
CA GLY A 356 4.90 2.73 1.29
C GLY A 356 3.58 2.67 0.53
N GLY A 357 2.46 2.88 1.21
CA GLY A 357 1.13 3.01 0.61
C GLY A 357 0.41 1.71 0.28
N ILE A 358 0.77 0.60 0.92
CA ILE A 358 0.05 -0.68 0.83
C ILE A 358 -1.18 -0.60 1.74
N GLU A 359 -2.38 -0.64 1.17
CA GLU A 359 -3.66 -0.62 1.89
C GLU A 359 -4.50 -1.87 1.68
N ASN A 360 -4.36 -2.52 0.54
CA ASN A 360 -5.09 -3.73 0.19
C ASN A 360 -4.18 -4.73 -0.56
N TRP A 361 -4.71 -5.90 -0.88
CA TRP A 361 -3.97 -6.97 -1.53
C TRP A 361 -3.45 -6.61 -2.94
N ARG A 362 -4.13 -5.67 -3.67
CA ARG A 362 -3.66 -5.22 -4.98
C ARG A 362 -2.41 -4.38 -4.86
N ASP A 363 -2.39 -3.46 -3.89
CA ASP A 363 -1.19 -2.67 -3.62
C ASP A 363 -0.02 -3.59 -3.26
N ALA A 364 -0.26 -4.60 -2.41
CA ALA A 364 0.73 -5.61 -2.04
C ALA A 364 1.26 -6.39 -3.27
N LEU A 365 0.35 -6.81 -4.14
CA LEU A 365 0.69 -7.52 -5.38
C LEU A 365 1.59 -6.67 -6.29
N GLU A 366 1.34 -5.35 -6.40
CA GLU A 366 2.20 -4.46 -7.20
C GLU A 366 3.65 -4.46 -6.69
N PHE A 367 3.87 -4.45 -5.38
CA PHE A 367 5.23 -4.56 -4.81
C PHE A 367 5.88 -5.92 -5.09
N LEU A 368 5.12 -7.02 -4.98
CA LEU A 368 5.61 -8.35 -5.34
C LEU A 368 5.99 -8.42 -6.83
N LEU A 369 5.13 -7.92 -7.71
CA LEU A 369 5.39 -7.82 -9.15
C LEU A 369 6.64 -6.98 -9.48
N MET A 370 6.97 -6.01 -8.64
CA MET A 370 8.20 -5.20 -8.74
C MET A 370 9.42 -5.85 -8.09
N GLY A 371 9.31 -7.10 -7.62
CA GLY A 371 10.43 -7.87 -7.12
C GLY A 371 10.69 -7.75 -5.62
N CYS A 372 9.73 -7.24 -4.83
CA CYS A 372 9.82 -7.33 -3.38
C CYS A 372 9.52 -8.75 -2.91
N GLY A 373 10.35 -9.31 -2.04
CA GLY A 373 10.14 -10.63 -1.43
C GLY A 373 9.38 -10.57 -0.11
N ASN A 374 9.38 -9.39 0.56
CA ASN A 374 8.71 -9.13 1.82
C ASN A 374 8.03 -7.76 1.78
N LEU A 375 6.97 -7.55 2.55
CA LEU A 375 6.15 -6.34 2.55
C LEU A 375 5.94 -5.83 3.97
N GLN A 376 6.19 -4.53 4.21
CA GLN A 376 5.98 -3.91 5.52
C GLN A 376 4.85 -2.87 5.44
N ILE A 377 3.92 -2.88 6.42
CA ILE A 377 2.70 -2.07 6.40
C ILE A 377 2.53 -1.34 7.74
N THR A 378 2.25 -0.03 7.69
CA THR A 378 1.97 0.81 8.87
C THR A 378 0.64 1.53 8.76
N THR A 379 0.54 2.53 7.87
CA THR A 379 -0.56 3.51 7.82
C THR A 379 -1.93 2.85 7.68
N ALA A 380 -2.04 1.81 6.86
CA ALA A 380 -3.28 1.05 6.71
C ALA A 380 -3.67 0.32 8.01
N VAL A 381 -2.70 -0.18 8.77
CA VAL A 381 -2.95 -0.78 10.09
C VAL A 381 -3.43 0.26 11.09
N MET A 382 -2.84 1.46 11.11
CA MET A 382 -3.31 2.57 11.97
C MET A 382 -4.75 2.96 11.64
N GLN A 383 -5.12 2.94 10.37
CA GLN A 383 -6.46 3.34 9.91
C GLN A 383 -7.51 2.24 10.12
N TYR A 384 -7.18 0.98 9.86
CA TYR A 384 -8.15 -0.12 9.76
C TYR A 384 -7.96 -1.22 10.81
N GLY A 385 -6.84 -1.19 11.54
CA GLY A 385 -6.46 -2.21 12.54
C GLY A 385 -5.79 -3.43 11.93
N TYR A 386 -5.20 -4.27 12.80
CA TYR A 386 -4.49 -5.50 12.40
C TYR A 386 -5.33 -6.48 11.59
N ARG A 387 -6.67 -6.40 11.69
CA ARG A 387 -7.61 -7.27 10.98
C ARG A 387 -7.55 -7.19 9.45
N ILE A 388 -6.87 -6.19 8.88
CA ILE A 388 -6.68 -6.10 7.43
C ILE A 388 -5.85 -7.27 6.87
N ILE A 389 -5.08 -7.94 7.71
CA ILE A 389 -4.28 -9.10 7.32
C ILE A 389 -5.12 -10.20 6.67
N ASP A 390 -6.35 -10.40 7.15
CA ASP A 390 -7.26 -11.37 6.56
C ASP A 390 -7.59 -11.03 5.10
N ASP A 391 -7.91 -9.76 4.83
CA ASP A 391 -8.28 -9.29 3.49
C ASP A 391 -7.05 -9.26 2.56
N LEU A 392 -5.87 -8.96 3.10
CA LEU A 392 -4.60 -9.02 2.37
C LEU A 392 -4.26 -10.44 1.92
N LYS A 393 -4.25 -11.38 2.86
CA LYS A 393 -3.92 -12.80 2.58
C LYS A 393 -4.95 -13.44 1.66
N GLU A 394 -6.24 -13.26 1.96
CA GLU A 394 -7.32 -13.87 1.18
C GLU A 394 -7.34 -13.32 -0.25
N GLY A 395 -7.31 -11.99 -0.40
CA GLY A 395 -7.37 -11.38 -1.74
C GLY A 395 -6.16 -11.71 -2.61
N LEU A 396 -4.96 -11.76 -2.02
CA LEU A 396 -3.75 -12.18 -2.73
C LEU A 396 -3.82 -13.65 -3.14
N SER A 397 -4.17 -14.55 -2.21
CA SER A 397 -4.29 -15.98 -2.48
C SER A 397 -5.35 -16.27 -3.56
N ASP A 398 -6.53 -15.64 -3.47
CA ASP A 398 -7.58 -15.81 -4.46
C ASP A 398 -7.16 -15.35 -5.85
N TYR A 399 -6.50 -14.20 -5.95
CA TYR A 399 -5.99 -13.69 -7.23
C TYR A 399 -4.97 -14.65 -7.85
N LEU A 400 -4.02 -15.11 -7.07
CA LEU A 400 -2.97 -16.04 -7.54
C LEU A 400 -3.58 -17.37 -7.99
N ALA A 401 -4.51 -17.93 -7.21
CA ALA A 401 -5.21 -19.17 -7.56
C ALA A 401 -5.97 -19.05 -8.89
N LEU A 402 -6.72 -17.94 -9.09
CA LEU A 402 -7.44 -17.67 -10.35
C LEU A 402 -6.51 -17.50 -11.56
N ARG A 403 -5.24 -17.20 -11.34
CA ARG A 403 -4.20 -17.10 -12.36
C ARG A 403 -3.41 -18.39 -12.55
N GLY A 404 -3.72 -19.46 -11.77
CA GLY A 404 -3.07 -20.77 -11.85
C GLY A 404 -1.74 -20.87 -11.10
N PHE A 405 -1.40 -19.89 -10.27
CA PHE A 405 -0.21 -19.95 -9.42
C PHE A 405 -0.48 -20.81 -8.19
N THR A 406 0.54 -21.50 -7.72
CA THR A 406 0.50 -22.36 -6.53
C THR A 406 1.25 -21.78 -5.34
N HIS A 407 2.20 -20.86 -5.63
CA HIS A 407 3.06 -20.25 -4.64
C HIS A 407 3.30 -18.76 -4.94
N VAL A 408 3.31 -17.91 -3.90
CA VAL A 408 3.49 -16.47 -4.05
C VAL A 408 4.81 -16.06 -4.71
N LYS A 409 5.87 -16.86 -4.56
CA LYS A 409 7.19 -16.58 -5.18
C LYS A 409 7.14 -16.54 -6.70
N GLU A 410 6.18 -17.23 -7.32
CA GLU A 410 6.07 -17.33 -8.77
C GLU A 410 5.72 -15.98 -9.44
N ILE A 411 5.12 -15.05 -8.68
CA ILE A 411 4.72 -13.73 -9.19
C ILE A 411 5.79 -12.64 -8.99
N VAL A 412 6.80 -12.92 -8.15
CA VAL A 412 7.80 -11.92 -7.78
C VAL A 412 8.63 -11.47 -8.98
N GLY A 413 8.65 -10.16 -9.22
CA GLY A 413 9.45 -9.55 -10.30
C GLY A 413 8.86 -9.61 -11.70
N GLN A 414 7.69 -10.21 -11.89
CA GLN A 414 7.14 -10.40 -13.26
C GLN A 414 6.82 -9.09 -14.01
N ALA A 415 6.63 -7.96 -13.32
CA ALA A 415 6.39 -6.68 -13.98
C ALA A 415 7.67 -5.97 -14.48
N LEU A 416 8.84 -6.34 -13.97
CA LEU A 416 10.09 -5.61 -14.22
C LEU A 416 10.47 -5.54 -15.70
N THR A 417 10.23 -6.61 -16.45
CA THR A 417 10.54 -6.67 -17.89
C THR A 417 9.64 -5.77 -18.75
N HIS A 418 8.51 -5.32 -18.21
CA HIS A 418 7.55 -4.45 -18.90
C HIS A 418 7.79 -2.95 -18.64
N ILE A 419 8.70 -2.61 -17.74
CA ILE A 419 9.07 -1.22 -17.45
C ILE A 419 10.39 -0.93 -18.15
N VAL A 420 10.31 -0.29 -19.30
CA VAL A 420 11.44 0.00 -20.17
C VAL A 420 11.97 1.43 -19.98
N SER A 421 13.09 1.76 -20.62
CA SER A 421 13.59 3.13 -20.68
C SER A 421 12.71 4.01 -21.58
N ALA A 422 12.86 5.32 -21.46
CA ALA A 422 12.10 6.24 -22.31
C ALA A 422 12.47 6.08 -23.80
N GLU A 423 13.67 5.61 -24.10
CA GLU A 423 14.18 5.41 -25.46
C GLU A 423 13.57 4.17 -26.12
N ASP A 424 13.30 3.12 -25.32
CA ASP A 424 12.74 1.85 -25.80
C ASP A 424 11.22 1.89 -25.97
N LEU A 425 10.57 3.00 -25.56
CA LEU A 425 9.12 3.12 -25.63
C LEU A 425 8.67 3.39 -27.06
N ASP A 426 7.72 2.58 -27.59
CA ASP A 426 7.15 2.76 -28.92
C ASP A 426 6.42 4.12 -29.05
N ARG A 427 6.90 4.97 -29.95
CA ARG A 427 6.31 6.28 -30.31
C ARG A 427 5.72 6.31 -31.71
N ASN A 428 5.83 5.22 -32.47
CA ASN A 428 5.37 5.14 -33.85
C ASN A 428 3.91 4.71 -33.99
N SER A 429 3.29 4.34 -32.87
CA SER A 429 1.90 3.94 -32.84
C SER A 429 1.07 4.86 -31.93
N ILE A 430 -0.24 4.89 -32.19
CA ILE A 430 -1.22 5.64 -31.41
C ILE A 430 -2.39 4.75 -31.05
N GLN A 431 -2.95 4.93 -29.87
CA GLN A 431 -4.15 4.23 -29.42
C GLN A 431 -5.26 5.25 -29.12
N PHE A 432 -6.29 5.26 -29.95
CA PHE A 432 -7.43 6.15 -29.74
C PHE A 432 -8.36 5.64 -28.62
N PRO A 433 -9.07 6.54 -27.90
CA PRO A 433 -10.14 6.13 -27.02
C PRO A 433 -11.35 5.58 -27.82
N ARG A 434 -12.02 4.56 -27.27
CA ARG A 434 -13.28 4.00 -27.79
C ARG A 434 -14.42 4.35 -26.83
N PHE A 435 -15.43 5.04 -27.32
CA PHE A 435 -16.61 5.42 -26.54
C PHE A 435 -17.66 4.31 -26.56
N VAL A 436 -18.03 3.80 -25.38
CA VAL A 436 -19.13 2.84 -25.21
C VAL A 436 -20.43 3.65 -24.99
N ARG A 437 -21.09 4.00 -26.10
CA ARG A 437 -22.21 4.96 -26.09
C ARG A 437 -23.36 4.56 -25.16
N ASN A 438 -23.65 3.25 -25.02
CA ASN A 438 -24.75 2.76 -24.17
C ASN A 438 -24.43 2.90 -22.66
N ASP A 439 -23.18 3.00 -22.28
CA ASP A 439 -22.74 3.17 -20.88
C ASP A 439 -22.58 4.66 -20.53
N CYS A 440 -22.63 5.55 -21.53
CA CYS A 440 -22.44 6.99 -21.35
C CYS A 440 -23.66 7.63 -20.68
N VAL A 441 -23.41 8.42 -19.64
CA VAL A 441 -24.43 9.18 -18.89
C VAL A 441 -24.48 10.67 -19.29
N CYS A 442 -23.86 11.05 -20.40
CA CYS A 442 -23.90 12.39 -20.99
C CYS A 442 -23.42 13.52 -20.06
N CYS A 443 -22.48 13.23 -19.13
CA CYS A 443 -22.01 14.21 -18.14
C CYS A 443 -20.99 15.26 -18.68
N GLY A 444 -20.51 15.12 -19.91
CA GLY A 444 -19.60 16.06 -20.58
C GLY A 444 -18.17 16.15 -20.03
N ARG A 445 -17.80 15.42 -18.96
CA ARG A 445 -16.47 15.55 -18.31
C ARG A 445 -15.31 15.25 -19.26
N CYS A 446 -15.46 14.25 -20.14
CA CYS A 446 -14.46 13.91 -21.15
C CYS A 446 -14.25 15.03 -22.17
N TYR A 447 -15.34 15.74 -22.57
CA TYR A 447 -15.27 16.90 -23.42
C TYR A 447 -14.48 18.04 -22.73
N LEU A 448 -14.89 18.46 -21.53
CA LEU A 448 -14.20 19.51 -20.78
C LEU A 448 -12.72 19.23 -20.58
N SER A 449 -12.38 18.01 -20.12
CA SER A 449 -10.98 17.64 -19.90
C SER A 449 -10.15 17.65 -21.19
N CYS A 450 -10.74 17.24 -22.31
CA CYS A 450 -10.06 17.29 -23.60
C CYS A 450 -9.97 18.72 -24.15
N TYR A 451 -11.01 19.53 -23.95
CA TYR A 451 -11.07 20.91 -24.45
C TYR A 451 -10.11 21.82 -23.72
N ASP A 452 -10.10 21.77 -22.36
CA ASP A 452 -9.29 22.64 -21.51
C ASP A 452 -7.91 22.07 -21.20
N GLY A 453 -7.78 20.75 -21.07
CA GLY A 453 -6.55 20.07 -20.59
C GLY A 453 -5.90 19.12 -21.60
N GLY A 454 -6.43 19.02 -22.84
CA GLY A 454 -5.95 18.09 -23.85
C GLY A 454 -5.84 18.71 -25.24
N TYR A 455 -6.23 17.94 -26.25
CA TYR A 455 -6.00 18.26 -27.65
C TYR A 455 -7.24 18.80 -28.39
N GLN A 456 -8.34 19.13 -27.67
CA GLN A 456 -9.59 19.64 -28.21
C GLN A 456 -10.20 18.72 -29.31
N ALA A 457 -9.98 17.43 -29.14
CA ALA A 457 -10.35 16.39 -30.10
C ALA A 457 -11.75 15.77 -29.85
N ILE A 458 -12.45 16.19 -28.78
CA ILE A 458 -13.77 15.68 -28.45
C ILE A 458 -14.78 16.81 -28.64
N ARG A 459 -15.86 16.52 -29.35
CA ARG A 459 -17.08 17.34 -29.41
C ARG A 459 -18.26 16.55 -28.88
N LEU A 460 -19.32 17.19 -28.51
CA LEU A 460 -20.60 16.55 -28.16
C LEU A 460 -21.55 16.58 -29.39
N ASP A 461 -22.27 15.51 -29.59
CA ASP A 461 -23.34 15.43 -30.61
C ASP A 461 -24.65 15.99 -30.05
N THR A 462 -25.72 15.85 -30.81
CA THR A 462 -27.08 16.31 -30.45
C THR A 462 -27.69 15.55 -29.27
N GLU A 463 -27.12 14.37 -28.91
CA GLU A 463 -27.52 13.57 -27.75
C GLU A 463 -26.57 13.83 -26.56
N GLU A 464 -25.75 14.86 -26.62
CA GLU A 464 -24.69 15.20 -25.61
C GLU A 464 -23.65 14.07 -25.41
N LYS A 465 -23.51 13.17 -26.37
CA LYS A 465 -22.52 12.09 -26.36
C LYS A 465 -21.22 12.49 -27.03
N PRO A 466 -20.09 11.99 -26.53
CA PRO A 466 -18.77 12.36 -27.08
C PRO A 466 -18.55 11.76 -28.46
N VAL A 467 -18.01 12.56 -29.37
CA VAL A 467 -17.55 12.19 -30.71
C VAL A 467 -16.09 12.61 -30.85
N LEU A 468 -15.24 11.69 -31.32
CA LEU A 468 -13.81 11.91 -31.49
C LEU A 468 -13.48 12.51 -32.86
N ASP A 469 -12.68 13.55 -32.87
CA ASP A 469 -11.94 14.00 -34.05
C ASP A 469 -10.56 13.33 -34.03
N ILE A 470 -10.38 12.33 -34.88
CA ILE A 470 -9.14 11.54 -34.94
C ILE A 470 -7.95 12.35 -35.43
N ASN A 471 -8.19 13.43 -36.20
CA ASN A 471 -7.12 14.27 -36.74
C ASN A 471 -6.50 15.19 -35.68
N LYS A 472 -7.22 15.40 -34.57
CA LYS A 472 -6.76 16.20 -33.42
C LYS A 472 -6.30 15.34 -32.24
N CYS A 473 -6.74 14.09 -32.16
CA CYS A 473 -6.50 13.23 -31.03
C CYS A 473 -5.08 12.65 -31.03
N GLU A 474 -4.31 12.90 -30.00
CA GLU A 474 -2.99 12.32 -29.80
C GLU A 474 -2.99 11.06 -28.91
N GLY A 475 -4.15 10.50 -28.57
CA GLY A 475 -4.25 9.24 -27.81
C GLY A 475 -3.78 9.36 -26.36
N CYS A 476 -3.87 10.53 -25.75
CA CYS A 476 -3.40 10.75 -24.35
C CYS A 476 -4.23 10.05 -23.29
N HIS A 477 -5.42 9.61 -23.60
CA HIS A 477 -6.38 8.90 -22.72
C HIS A 477 -6.86 9.67 -21.49
N LEU A 478 -6.64 11.00 -21.39
CA LEU A 478 -7.18 11.80 -20.29
C LEU A 478 -8.70 11.63 -20.15
N CYS A 479 -9.42 11.53 -21.27
CA CYS A 479 -10.86 11.27 -21.30
C CYS A 479 -11.27 9.94 -20.64
N ILE A 480 -10.43 8.90 -20.71
CA ILE A 480 -10.65 7.61 -20.03
C ILE A 480 -10.55 7.79 -18.52
N LEU A 481 -9.51 8.51 -18.05
CA LEU A 481 -9.22 8.69 -16.63
C LEU A 481 -10.31 9.50 -15.91
N VAL A 482 -10.91 10.48 -16.59
CA VAL A 482 -11.94 11.34 -15.98
C VAL A 482 -13.36 10.81 -16.10
N CYS A 483 -13.60 9.72 -16.85
CA CYS A 483 -14.92 9.18 -17.04
C CYS A 483 -15.47 8.49 -15.77
N PRO A 484 -16.51 9.06 -15.11
CA PRO A 484 -16.97 8.55 -13.81
C PRO A 484 -17.64 7.17 -13.91
N VAL A 485 -18.15 6.83 -15.09
CA VAL A 485 -18.84 5.56 -15.35
C VAL A 485 -18.02 4.60 -16.21
N GLN A 486 -16.75 4.90 -16.48
CA GLN A 486 -15.84 4.08 -17.27
C GLN A 486 -16.41 3.69 -18.66
N ALA A 487 -17.19 4.58 -19.27
CA ALA A 487 -17.79 4.40 -20.59
C ALA A 487 -16.80 4.69 -21.74
N ILE A 488 -15.53 4.88 -21.46
CA ILE A 488 -14.46 5.11 -22.44
C ILE A 488 -13.36 4.10 -22.18
N GLU A 489 -12.93 3.41 -23.22
CA GLU A 489 -11.93 2.35 -23.15
C GLU A 489 -10.78 2.62 -24.12
N PRO A 490 -9.59 2.04 -23.90
CA PRO A 490 -8.56 1.99 -24.94
C PRO A 490 -9.08 1.26 -26.18
N GLY A 491 -9.00 1.89 -27.34
CA GLY A 491 -9.34 1.28 -28.62
C GLY A 491 -8.17 0.47 -29.21
N LYS A 492 -8.25 0.14 -30.48
CA LYS A 492 -7.15 -0.54 -31.18
C LYS A 492 -5.96 0.41 -31.35
N ARG A 493 -4.77 -0.12 -31.23
CA ARG A 493 -3.52 0.59 -31.54
C ARG A 493 -3.30 0.58 -33.06
N VAL A 494 -2.93 1.73 -33.64
CA VAL A 494 -2.65 1.91 -35.07
C VAL A 494 -1.31 2.56 -35.28
N GLN A 495 -0.64 2.28 -36.39
CA GLN A 495 0.64 2.94 -36.75
C GLN A 495 0.36 4.38 -37.19
N ARG A 496 1.17 5.34 -36.73
CA ARG A 496 1.03 6.77 -37.08
C ARG A 496 1.15 7.01 -38.60
N GLY A 497 1.99 6.27 -39.30
CA GLY A 497 2.13 6.35 -40.75
C GLY A 497 0.88 5.92 -41.55
N ALA A 498 0.00 5.12 -40.96
CA ALA A 498 -1.24 4.71 -41.63
C ALA A 498 -2.36 5.76 -41.54
N LEU A 499 -2.22 6.81 -40.73
CA LEU A 499 -3.22 7.86 -40.53
C LEU A 499 -3.27 8.92 -41.64
N HIS A 500 -2.21 8.98 -42.49
CA HIS A 500 -2.12 9.93 -43.62
C HIS A 500 -2.71 9.37 -44.94
N GLY A 501 -3.18 8.14 -44.96
CA GLY A 501 -3.97 7.58 -46.07
C GLY A 501 -5.41 7.36 -45.62
N ASN A 502 -6.40 7.67 -46.44
CA ASN A 502 -7.86 7.57 -46.21
C ASN A 502 -8.34 6.23 -45.63
N ALA A 503 -7.86 5.87 -44.45
CA ALA A 503 -8.24 4.64 -43.75
C ALA A 503 -9.42 4.94 -42.81
N GLU A 504 -10.62 4.47 -43.16
CA GLU A 504 -11.72 4.35 -42.23
C GLU A 504 -11.29 3.47 -41.04
N LEU A 505 -11.47 3.97 -39.80
CA LEU A 505 -11.26 3.16 -38.61
C LEU A 505 -12.15 1.92 -38.66
N PRO A 506 -11.65 0.72 -38.39
CA PRO A 506 -12.48 -0.46 -38.25
C PRO A 506 -13.46 -0.25 -37.08
N LYS A 507 -14.74 -0.45 -37.32
CA LYS A 507 -15.87 -0.36 -36.39
C LYS A 507 -15.72 -1.24 -35.16
#